data_0037afc4a19b51e8fd910352da11edb9
#
_entry.id   0037afc4a19b51e8fd910352da11edb9
#
_cell.length_a   1.000
_cell.length_b   1.000
_cell.length_c   1.000
_cell.angle_alpha   90.00
_cell.angle_beta   90.00
_cell.angle_gamma   90.00
#
_symmetry.space_group_name_H-M   'P 1'
#
loop_
_entity.id
_entity.type
_entity.pdbx_description
1 polymer ?
#
loop_
_entity_poly.entity_id
_entity_poly.type
_entity_poly.pdbx_seq_one_letter_code
_entity_poly.pdbx_strand_id
1 'polypeptide(L)'
;LREDKKAKGATAKQLNQMEQENPLTPSEAFGSTGSNIFPIQELKAQRDIVKNRGLNDLRGQNGKLSLDPSLGVIFNVDLKKNLTRIDSMTVNEDEIGCLTVYERPIENAPKGLYKIGYDPVRQDSGTSLVSYVVYKSNMKGVSNFYNDNIVAIYIGRNETNDDNHRIGELLAMWYNTQVMYENEVPDVKTYFQRRKLLSLLALQPDGVISKAVKKSTVSRIYGCHMTTQLRDAGEKYIKDWLLQICEYDEEGKPVMRLNKIYNLRLLDELIGYDRLQATRYDVISALIMAIFQVQEEYIDKEFEDKSDKNKGKSLLKAYKSLLGG
;
A
#
# COMPACT_ATOMS: atom_id res chain seq x y z
N LEU A 1 2.45 -15.51 34.35
CA LEU A 1 3.79 -15.02 33.95
C LEU A 1 3.75 -14.02 32.80
N ARG A 2 2.93 -14.28 31.71
CA ARG A 2 2.77 -13.35 30.58
C ARG A 2 1.96 -12.11 30.96
N GLU A 3 0.86 -12.27 31.66
CA GLU A 3 0.02 -11.19 32.17
C GLU A 3 0.77 -10.31 33.17
N ASP A 4 1.57 -10.94 34.07
CA ASP A 4 2.40 -10.22 35.02
C ASP A 4 3.48 -9.36 34.37
N LYS A 5 4.03 -9.79 33.21
CA LYS A 5 5.02 -9.00 32.47
C LYS A 5 4.38 -7.92 31.62
N LYS A 6 3.17 -8.14 31.06
CA LYS A 6 2.37 -7.07 30.41
C LYS A 6 2.06 -5.97 31.43
N ALA A 7 1.65 -6.34 32.64
CA ALA A 7 1.39 -5.39 33.73
C ALA A 7 2.64 -4.64 34.20
N LYS A 8 3.84 -5.18 33.96
CA LYS A 8 5.14 -4.57 34.30
C LYS A 8 5.78 -3.78 33.16
N GLY A 9 5.05 -3.50 32.06
CA GLY A 9 5.53 -2.65 30.97
C GLY A 9 6.56 -3.32 30.05
N ALA A 10 6.51 -4.65 29.88
CA ALA A 10 7.37 -5.35 28.93
C ALA A 10 7.16 -4.85 27.50
N THR A 11 8.25 -4.66 26.75
CA THR A 11 8.18 -4.24 25.35
C THR A 11 7.57 -5.33 24.46
N ALA A 12 6.97 -4.94 23.33
CA ALA A 12 6.42 -5.88 22.33
C ALA A 12 7.45 -6.95 21.91
N LYS A 13 8.73 -6.58 21.79
CA LYS A 13 9.82 -7.51 21.48
C LYS A 13 10.03 -8.56 22.58
N GLN A 14 9.97 -8.17 23.85
CA GLN A 14 10.12 -9.09 24.98
C GLN A 14 8.92 -10.04 25.10
N LEU A 15 7.70 -9.55 24.79
CA LEU A 15 6.50 -10.38 24.78
C LEU A 15 6.54 -11.40 23.64
N ASN A 16 6.93 -10.98 22.42
CA ASN A 16 7.11 -11.87 21.27
C ASN A 16 8.16 -12.97 21.55
N GLN A 17 9.30 -12.60 22.16
CA GLN A 17 10.34 -13.58 22.53
C GLN A 17 9.81 -14.60 23.52
N MET A 18 9.01 -14.18 24.50
CA MET A 18 8.38 -15.11 25.45
C MET A 18 7.35 -16.03 24.82
N GLU A 19 6.61 -15.55 23.82
CA GLU A 19 5.65 -16.37 23.06
C GLU A 19 6.37 -17.44 22.24
N GLN A 20 7.54 -17.13 21.69
CA GLN A 20 8.38 -18.10 20.97
C GLN A 20 9.02 -19.14 21.91
N GLU A 21 9.51 -18.70 23.07
CA GLU A 21 10.17 -19.59 24.04
C GLU A 21 9.16 -20.50 24.77
N ASN A 22 7.90 -20.05 24.93
CA ASN A 22 6.84 -20.79 25.63
C ASN A 22 5.51 -20.65 24.87
N PRO A 23 5.36 -21.28 23.68
CA PRO A 23 4.16 -21.16 22.88
C PRO A 23 2.97 -21.88 23.54
N LEU A 24 1.83 -21.22 23.61
CA LEU A 24 0.56 -21.82 24.05
C LEU A 24 -0.24 -22.40 22.87
N THR A 25 0.09 -21.97 21.64
CA THR A 25 -0.52 -22.45 20.41
C THR A 25 0.54 -22.77 19.35
N PRO A 26 0.24 -23.69 18.37
CA PRO A 26 1.16 -23.93 17.26
C PRO A 26 1.54 -22.66 16.48
N SER A 27 0.61 -21.73 16.33
CA SER A 27 0.85 -20.44 15.67
C SER A 27 1.82 -19.54 16.42
N GLU A 28 1.92 -19.67 17.75
CA GLU A 28 2.91 -18.96 18.55
C GLU A 28 4.29 -19.62 18.45
N ALA A 29 4.36 -20.95 18.36
CA ALA A 29 5.61 -21.68 18.17
C ALA A 29 6.29 -21.34 16.85
N PHE A 30 5.52 -21.09 15.82
CA PHE A 30 5.98 -20.67 14.48
C PHE A 30 5.91 -19.15 14.28
N GLY A 31 5.52 -18.40 15.33
CA GLY A 31 5.40 -16.95 15.34
C GLY A 31 6.76 -16.27 15.29
N SER A 32 6.96 -15.50 14.25
CA SER A 32 8.06 -14.57 13.97
C SER A 32 9.48 -15.10 14.23
N THR A 33 10.10 -15.60 13.18
CA THR A 33 11.55 -15.46 13.02
C THR A 33 11.88 -13.97 13.21
N GLY A 34 12.96 -13.61 13.87
CA GLY A 34 13.29 -12.22 14.22
C GLY A 34 13.50 -11.26 13.03
N SER A 35 13.01 -11.61 11.84
CA SER A 35 13.05 -10.87 10.58
C SER A 35 11.80 -10.01 10.31
N ASN A 36 10.65 -10.26 10.96
CA ASN A 36 9.44 -9.49 10.75
C ASN A 36 9.47 -8.18 11.55
N ILE A 37 9.37 -7.05 10.85
CA ILE A 37 9.43 -5.71 11.45
C ILE A 37 8.05 -5.14 11.82
N PHE A 38 6.97 -5.79 11.38
CA PHE A 38 5.60 -5.31 11.57
C PHE A 38 5.05 -5.63 12.96
N PRO A 39 4.02 -4.90 13.45
CA PRO A 39 3.43 -5.09 14.78
C PRO A 39 2.52 -6.32 14.81
N ILE A 40 3.12 -7.52 14.92
CA ILE A 40 2.43 -8.80 14.73
C ILE A 40 1.26 -9.01 15.71
N GLN A 41 1.38 -8.60 16.98
CA GLN A 41 0.32 -8.81 17.97
C GLN A 41 -0.93 -7.99 17.64
N GLU A 42 -0.73 -6.73 17.29
CA GLU A 42 -1.81 -5.81 16.91
C GLU A 42 -2.45 -6.25 15.58
N LEU A 43 -1.64 -6.72 14.63
CA LEU A 43 -2.14 -7.27 13.35
C LEU A 43 -2.93 -8.56 13.55
N LYS A 44 -2.51 -9.48 14.42
CA LYS A 44 -3.28 -10.67 14.77
C LYS A 44 -4.61 -10.30 15.42
N ALA A 45 -4.61 -9.35 16.35
CA ALA A 45 -5.84 -8.87 16.98
C ALA A 45 -6.80 -8.27 15.93
N GLN A 46 -6.30 -7.44 15.02
CA GLN A 46 -7.10 -6.88 13.93
C GLN A 46 -7.64 -7.95 13.00
N ARG A 47 -6.81 -8.92 12.60
CA ARG A 47 -7.21 -10.04 11.76
C ARG A 47 -8.35 -10.85 12.38
N ASP A 48 -8.25 -11.15 13.67
CA ASP A 48 -9.28 -11.88 14.39
C ASP A 48 -10.60 -11.10 14.47
N ILE A 49 -10.53 -9.78 14.67
CA ILE A 49 -11.71 -8.89 14.62
C ILE A 49 -12.35 -8.95 13.23
N VAL A 50 -11.55 -8.79 12.16
CA VAL A 50 -12.03 -8.81 10.78
C VAL A 50 -12.68 -10.14 10.44
N LYS A 51 -12.05 -11.25 10.81
CA LYS A 51 -12.56 -12.61 10.56
C LYS A 51 -13.83 -12.90 11.34
N ASN A 52 -13.81 -12.67 12.65
CA ASN A 52 -14.93 -13.04 13.53
C ASN A 52 -16.17 -12.16 13.30
N ARG A 53 -16.00 -10.91 12.87
CA ARG A 53 -17.10 -9.99 12.55
C ARG A 53 -17.47 -9.97 11.06
N GLY A 54 -16.81 -10.75 10.21
CA GLY A 54 -17.04 -10.74 8.76
C GLY A 54 -16.78 -9.38 8.10
N LEU A 55 -15.89 -8.54 8.68
CA LEU A 55 -15.70 -7.17 8.21
C LEU A 55 -15.14 -7.08 6.80
N ASN A 56 -14.41 -8.10 6.34
CA ASN A 56 -13.90 -8.16 4.99
C ASN A 56 -15.03 -8.13 3.95
N ASP A 57 -16.14 -8.85 4.21
CA ASP A 57 -17.32 -8.87 3.34
C ASP A 57 -18.27 -7.70 3.59
N LEU A 58 -18.37 -7.25 4.83
CA LEU A 58 -19.25 -6.12 5.19
C LEU A 58 -18.71 -4.78 4.67
N ARG A 59 -17.39 -4.63 4.59
CA ARG A 59 -16.72 -3.38 4.19
C ARG A 59 -16.30 -3.37 2.73
N GLY A 60 -16.00 -4.54 2.15
CA GLY A 60 -15.51 -4.67 0.78
C GLY A 60 -16.57 -5.19 -0.18
N GLN A 61 -16.65 -4.61 -1.36
CA GLN A 61 -17.45 -5.10 -2.48
C GLN A 61 -16.55 -5.81 -3.48
N ASN A 62 -16.81 -7.08 -3.78
CA ASN A 62 -16.07 -7.81 -4.81
C ASN A 62 -16.67 -7.55 -6.19
N GLY A 63 -15.81 -7.51 -7.21
CA GLY A 63 -16.28 -7.29 -8.59
C GLY A 63 -15.14 -7.22 -9.59
N LYS A 64 -15.49 -6.80 -10.80
CA LYS A 64 -14.56 -6.57 -11.92
C LYS A 64 -14.79 -5.20 -12.54
N LEU A 65 -13.72 -4.60 -13.05
CA LEU A 65 -13.81 -3.38 -13.86
C LEU A 65 -14.04 -3.71 -15.33
N SER A 66 -14.86 -2.92 -15.99
CA SER A 66 -15.03 -2.94 -17.45
C SER A 66 -15.02 -1.52 -18.00
N LEU A 67 -14.70 -1.35 -19.27
CA LEU A 67 -14.76 -0.07 -19.98
C LEU A 67 -16.03 -0.04 -20.82
N ASP A 68 -16.91 0.90 -20.50
CA ASP A 68 -18.07 1.23 -21.31
C ASP A 68 -17.76 2.43 -22.20
N PRO A 69 -18.08 2.40 -23.51
CA PRO A 69 -17.77 3.51 -24.41
C PRO A 69 -18.44 4.84 -24.05
N SER A 70 -19.58 4.82 -23.38
CA SER A 70 -20.37 6.00 -23.03
C SER A 70 -20.18 6.46 -21.60
N LEU A 71 -19.98 5.53 -20.67
CA LEU A 71 -19.94 5.77 -19.23
C LEU A 71 -18.51 5.73 -18.64
N GLY A 72 -17.52 5.34 -19.45
CA GLY A 72 -16.15 5.17 -18.99
C GLY A 72 -15.97 3.86 -18.20
N VAL A 73 -15.14 3.87 -17.16
CA VAL A 73 -14.86 2.67 -16.36
C VAL A 73 -15.98 2.41 -15.37
N ILE A 74 -16.53 1.20 -15.41
CA ILE A 74 -17.63 0.73 -14.55
C ILE A 74 -17.11 -0.39 -13.64
N PHE A 75 -17.45 -0.31 -12.36
CA PHE A 75 -17.25 -1.41 -11.41
C PHE A 75 -18.51 -2.27 -11.33
N ASN A 76 -18.40 -3.48 -11.86
CA ASN A 76 -19.45 -4.48 -11.85
C ASN A 76 -19.35 -5.30 -10.57
N VAL A 77 -20.26 -5.02 -9.63
CA VAL A 77 -20.30 -5.73 -8.33
C VAL A 77 -20.77 -7.17 -8.55
N ASP A 78 -20.09 -8.11 -7.94
CA ASP A 78 -20.47 -9.53 -7.96
C ASP A 78 -21.56 -9.85 -6.92
N LEU A 79 -22.79 -9.50 -7.24
CA LEU A 79 -23.95 -9.78 -6.39
C LEU A 79 -24.25 -11.28 -6.20
N LYS A 80 -23.81 -12.12 -7.14
CA LYS A 80 -24.07 -13.56 -7.14
C LYS A 80 -22.96 -14.36 -6.46
N LYS A 81 -21.90 -13.70 -5.99
CA LYS A 81 -20.73 -14.33 -5.38
C LYS A 81 -20.07 -15.40 -6.26
N ASN A 82 -19.99 -15.13 -7.57
CA ASN A 82 -19.35 -16.00 -8.55
C ASN A 82 -17.83 -15.83 -8.59
N LEU A 83 -17.31 -14.72 -8.01
CA LEU A 83 -15.89 -14.43 -7.97
C LEU A 83 -15.32 -14.86 -6.62
N THR A 84 -14.22 -15.57 -6.68
CA THR A 84 -13.48 -15.99 -5.48
C THR A 84 -12.42 -14.94 -5.16
N ARG A 85 -12.47 -14.39 -3.94
CA ARG A 85 -11.42 -13.54 -3.40
C ARG A 85 -10.32 -14.41 -2.80
N ILE A 86 -9.09 -14.06 -3.07
CA ILE A 86 -7.91 -14.77 -2.56
C ILE A 86 -7.55 -14.18 -1.18
N ASP A 87 -8.10 -14.76 -0.13
CA ASP A 87 -7.94 -14.28 1.26
C ASP A 87 -6.78 -14.94 2.02
N SER A 88 -6.20 -16.03 1.49
CA SER A 88 -5.15 -16.80 2.16
C SER A 88 -3.89 -16.89 1.30
N MET A 89 -2.74 -17.04 1.95
CA MET A 89 -1.46 -17.36 1.29
C MET A 89 -1.34 -18.84 0.93
N THR A 90 -2.22 -19.69 1.45
CA THR A 90 -2.27 -21.11 1.12
C THR A 90 -3.04 -21.31 -0.17
N VAL A 91 -2.79 -22.42 -0.85
CA VAL A 91 -3.26 -22.82 -2.19
C VAL A 91 -4.62 -22.20 -2.59
N ASN A 92 -4.62 -21.54 -3.73
CA ASN A 92 -5.84 -20.96 -4.34
C ASN A 92 -6.36 -21.91 -5.41
N GLU A 93 -7.64 -22.26 -5.32
CA GLU A 93 -8.33 -23.02 -6.35
C GLU A 93 -8.71 -22.14 -7.55
N ASP A 94 -8.91 -20.82 -7.30
CA ASP A 94 -9.20 -19.81 -8.32
C ASP A 94 -8.13 -18.71 -8.30
N GLU A 95 -7.24 -18.75 -9.28
CA GLU A 95 -6.14 -17.79 -9.42
C GLU A 95 -6.57 -16.46 -10.05
N ILE A 96 -7.72 -16.39 -10.74
CA ILE A 96 -8.20 -15.17 -11.39
C ILE A 96 -8.47 -14.09 -10.35
N GLY A 97 -9.02 -14.45 -9.20
CA GLY A 97 -9.31 -13.51 -8.12
C GLY A 97 -10.36 -12.45 -8.49
N CYS A 98 -10.45 -11.42 -7.68
CA CYS A 98 -11.34 -10.29 -7.94
C CYS A 98 -10.79 -8.98 -7.35
N LEU A 99 -11.35 -7.86 -7.82
CA LEU A 99 -11.13 -6.56 -7.20
C LEU A 99 -12.07 -6.44 -5.99
N THR A 100 -11.50 -6.18 -4.82
CA THR A 100 -12.26 -5.81 -3.61
C THR A 100 -12.18 -4.29 -3.43
N VAL A 101 -13.32 -3.61 -3.45
CA VAL A 101 -13.44 -2.15 -3.31
C VAL A 101 -14.05 -1.81 -1.97
N TYR A 102 -13.34 -1.08 -1.14
CA TYR A 102 -13.77 -0.55 0.16
C TYR A 102 -14.37 0.84 0.04
N GLU A 103 -13.82 1.67 -0.87
CA GLU A 103 -14.37 2.97 -1.22
C GLU A 103 -14.22 3.19 -2.73
N ARG A 104 -15.33 3.55 -3.40
CA ARG A 104 -15.30 3.94 -4.81
C ARG A 104 -14.62 5.30 -4.96
N PRO A 105 -14.03 5.60 -6.14
CA PRO A 105 -13.49 6.93 -6.37
C PRO A 105 -14.58 7.99 -6.18
N ILE A 106 -14.19 9.11 -5.60
CA ILE A 106 -15.07 10.29 -5.56
C ILE A 106 -15.18 10.88 -6.97
N GLU A 107 -16.34 11.43 -7.28
CA GLU A 107 -16.55 12.10 -8.55
C GLU A 107 -15.59 13.30 -8.68
N ASN A 108 -14.98 13.45 -9.86
CA ASN A 108 -13.98 14.48 -10.13
C ASN A 108 -12.82 14.51 -9.12
N ALA A 109 -12.32 13.32 -8.75
CA ALA A 109 -11.22 13.18 -7.80
C ALA A 109 -10.06 14.12 -8.14
N PRO A 110 -9.55 14.92 -7.19
CA PRO A 110 -8.37 15.74 -7.39
C PRO A 110 -7.17 14.87 -7.78
N LYS A 111 -6.33 15.39 -8.67
CA LYS A 111 -5.07 14.72 -9.02
C LYS A 111 -4.21 14.53 -7.77
N GLY A 112 -3.66 13.34 -7.60
CA GLY A 112 -2.83 13.02 -6.45
C GLY A 112 -3.60 12.51 -5.22
N LEU A 113 -4.95 12.50 -5.23
CA LEU A 113 -5.73 11.95 -4.13
C LEU A 113 -5.51 10.44 -3.97
N TYR A 114 -5.51 9.72 -5.09
CA TYR A 114 -5.28 8.27 -5.08
C TYR A 114 -3.89 7.92 -5.59
N LYS A 115 -3.35 6.80 -5.09
CA LYS A 115 -2.08 6.19 -5.48
C LYS A 115 -2.31 4.72 -5.77
N ILE A 116 -1.75 4.20 -6.85
CA ILE A 116 -1.83 2.78 -7.18
C ILE A 116 -0.44 2.20 -7.16
N GLY A 117 -0.25 1.17 -6.32
CA GLY A 117 0.92 0.31 -6.37
C GLY A 117 0.58 -1.00 -7.08
N TYR A 118 1.51 -1.51 -7.83
CA TYR A 118 1.39 -2.73 -8.63
C TYR A 118 2.62 -3.62 -8.47
N ASP A 119 2.38 -4.85 -8.10
CA ASP A 119 3.36 -5.94 -8.13
C ASP A 119 3.06 -6.87 -9.31
N PRO A 120 3.80 -6.77 -10.44
CA PRO A 120 3.57 -7.57 -11.62
C PRO A 120 4.27 -8.92 -11.55
N VAL A 121 3.74 -9.92 -12.26
CA VAL A 121 4.43 -11.18 -12.51
C VAL A 121 5.26 -11.13 -13.78
N ARG A 122 6.37 -11.87 -13.83
CA ARG A 122 7.31 -11.84 -14.96
C ARG A 122 6.88 -12.70 -16.16
N GLN A 123 6.04 -13.71 -15.94
CA GLN A 123 5.67 -14.69 -16.96
C GLN A 123 4.18 -14.99 -16.93
N ASP A 124 3.63 -15.38 -18.07
CA ASP A 124 2.25 -15.81 -18.18
C ASP A 124 1.99 -17.14 -17.46
N SER A 125 3.04 -17.94 -17.24
CA SER A 125 2.98 -19.22 -16.51
C SER A 125 3.62 -19.12 -15.13
N GLY A 126 3.08 -19.84 -14.15
CA GLY A 126 3.60 -19.91 -12.77
C GLY A 126 2.50 -19.73 -11.72
N THR A 127 2.88 -19.81 -10.45
CA THR A 127 1.96 -19.72 -9.29
C THR A 127 1.96 -18.35 -8.60
N SER A 128 2.83 -17.41 -9.01
CA SER A 128 2.88 -16.06 -8.45
C SER A 128 1.66 -15.25 -8.87
N LEU A 129 1.08 -14.51 -7.96
CA LEU A 129 -0.07 -13.66 -8.21
C LEU A 129 0.35 -12.22 -8.51
N VAL A 130 -0.47 -11.51 -9.25
CA VAL A 130 -0.35 -10.05 -9.36
C VAL A 130 -1.15 -9.39 -8.27
N SER A 131 -0.67 -8.24 -7.79
CA SER A 131 -1.40 -7.46 -6.81
C SER A 131 -1.43 -5.98 -7.18
N TYR A 132 -2.61 -5.37 -6.98
CA TYR A 132 -2.80 -3.93 -7.02
C TYR A 132 -3.34 -3.45 -5.69
N VAL A 133 -2.75 -2.40 -5.16
CA VAL A 133 -3.22 -1.69 -3.97
C VAL A 133 -3.56 -0.26 -4.36
N VAL A 134 -4.79 0.17 -4.11
CA VAL A 134 -5.22 1.56 -4.27
C VAL A 134 -5.29 2.22 -2.90
N TYR A 135 -4.50 3.26 -2.74
CA TYR A 135 -4.39 4.05 -1.51
C TYR A 135 -5.01 5.44 -1.73
N LYS A 136 -5.78 5.94 -0.76
CA LYS A 136 -6.33 7.29 -0.73
C LYS A 136 -5.54 8.16 0.24
N SER A 137 -4.86 9.15 -0.26
CA SER A 137 -4.10 10.11 0.55
C SER A 137 -5.03 11.07 1.31
N ASN A 138 -4.53 11.64 2.41
CA ASN A 138 -5.22 12.72 3.09
C ASN A 138 -5.08 14.02 2.28
N MET A 139 -6.21 14.59 1.86
CA MET A 139 -6.24 15.83 1.11
C MET A 139 -7.25 16.80 1.72
N LYS A 140 -6.81 18.03 2.00
CA LYS A 140 -7.65 19.07 2.61
C LYS A 140 -8.87 19.34 1.71
N GLY A 141 -10.06 19.37 2.32
CA GLY A 141 -11.32 19.64 1.63
C GLY A 141 -11.97 18.41 0.97
N VAL A 142 -11.37 17.23 1.10
CA VAL A 142 -11.94 15.97 0.65
C VAL A 142 -12.51 15.20 1.84
N SER A 143 -13.53 14.35 1.61
CA SER A 143 -14.14 13.50 2.64
C SER A 143 -13.11 12.71 3.43
N ASN A 144 -13.23 12.69 4.74
CA ASN A 144 -12.30 12.07 5.68
C ASN A 144 -12.53 10.56 5.90
N PHE A 145 -13.55 9.96 5.27
CA PHE A 145 -13.73 8.52 5.33
C PHE A 145 -12.61 7.83 4.52
N TYR A 146 -11.93 6.83 5.03
CA TYR A 146 -10.77 6.17 4.44
C TYR A 146 -9.57 7.08 4.06
N ASN A 147 -9.39 8.24 4.65
CA ASN A 147 -8.18 9.02 4.42
C ASN A 147 -6.94 8.31 4.95
N ASP A 148 -5.84 8.43 4.21
CA ASP A 148 -4.58 7.73 4.44
C ASP A 148 -4.78 6.23 4.64
N ASN A 149 -5.59 5.63 3.78
CA ASN A 149 -5.95 4.22 3.87
C ASN A 149 -6.11 3.57 2.50
N ILE A 150 -6.16 2.25 2.52
CA ILE A 150 -6.40 1.41 1.35
C ILE A 150 -7.89 1.43 1.02
N VAL A 151 -8.23 1.75 -0.23
CA VAL A 151 -9.61 1.83 -0.72
C VAL A 151 -9.98 0.73 -1.70
N ALA A 152 -9.00 0.05 -2.30
CA ALA A 152 -9.24 -1.13 -3.11
C ALA A 152 -7.99 -2.02 -3.18
N ILE A 153 -8.21 -3.32 -3.32
CA ILE A 153 -7.14 -4.32 -3.53
C ILE A 153 -7.61 -5.30 -4.61
N TYR A 154 -6.74 -5.60 -5.56
CA TYR A 154 -6.86 -6.74 -6.45
C TYR A 154 -5.74 -7.73 -6.18
N ILE A 155 -6.07 -9.00 -6.11
CA ILE A 155 -5.12 -10.11 -6.02
C ILE A 155 -5.64 -11.20 -6.94
N GLY A 156 -4.78 -11.69 -7.82
CA GLY A 156 -5.16 -12.76 -8.72
C GLY A 156 -4.15 -12.92 -9.85
N ARG A 157 -4.51 -13.76 -10.82
CA ARG A 157 -3.74 -13.98 -12.03
C ARG A 157 -4.68 -14.30 -13.17
N ASN A 158 -4.71 -13.46 -14.18
CA ASN A 158 -5.41 -13.76 -15.41
C ASN A 158 -4.55 -14.64 -16.34
N GLU A 159 -5.15 -15.17 -17.40
CA GLU A 159 -4.49 -16.06 -18.36
C GLU A 159 -3.29 -15.40 -19.05
N THR A 160 -3.36 -14.09 -19.28
CA THR A 160 -2.27 -13.33 -19.93
C THR A 160 -1.81 -12.17 -19.07
N ASN A 161 -0.54 -11.75 -19.23
CA ASN A 161 -0.02 -10.54 -18.58
C ASN A 161 -0.70 -9.27 -19.11
N ASP A 162 -1.13 -9.26 -20.37
CA ASP A 162 -1.92 -8.13 -20.92
C ASP A 162 -3.23 -7.94 -20.14
N ASP A 163 -3.92 -9.02 -19.75
CA ASP A 163 -5.13 -8.95 -18.95
C ASP A 163 -4.83 -8.47 -17.53
N ASN A 164 -3.69 -8.91 -16.96
CA ASN A 164 -3.21 -8.41 -15.67
C ASN A 164 -2.93 -6.90 -15.74
N HIS A 165 -2.24 -6.41 -16.77
CA HIS A 165 -1.95 -4.99 -16.96
C HIS A 165 -3.21 -4.15 -17.26
N ARG A 166 -4.21 -4.78 -17.91
CA ARG A 166 -5.51 -4.15 -18.18
C ARG A 166 -6.23 -3.73 -16.91
N ILE A 167 -6.08 -4.49 -15.82
CA ILE A 167 -6.64 -4.13 -14.51
C ILE A 167 -6.05 -2.80 -14.04
N GLY A 168 -4.71 -2.64 -14.13
CA GLY A 168 -4.03 -1.40 -13.76
C GLY A 168 -4.45 -0.20 -14.60
N GLU A 169 -4.65 -0.41 -15.92
CA GLU A 169 -5.17 0.61 -16.83
C GLU A 169 -6.57 1.07 -16.38
N LEU A 170 -7.48 0.14 -16.11
CA LEU A 170 -8.83 0.46 -15.68
C LEU A 170 -8.86 1.10 -14.29
N LEU A 171 -8.04 0.63 -13.35
CA LEU A 171 -7.90 1.24 -12.02
C LEU A 171 -7.39 2.68 -12.13
N ALA A 172 -6.35 2.93 -12.95
CA ALA A 172 -5.79 4.26 -13.13
C ALA A 172 -6.82 5.25 -13.71
N MET A 173 -7.59 4.79 -14.70
CA MET A 173 -8.67 5.59 -15.29
C MET A 173 -9.79 5.85 -14.28
N TRP A 174 -10.20 4.83 -13.52
CA TRP A 174 -11.33 4.92 -12.60
C TRP A 174 -11.04 5.81 -11.39
N TYR A 175 -9.82 5.70 -10.81
CA TYR A 175 -9.39 6.51 -9.68
C TYR A 175 -8.70 7.83 -10.08
N ASN A 176 -8.62 8.14 -11.39
CA ASN A 176 -7.96 9.34 -11.94
C ASN A 176 -6.53 9.51 -11.39
N THR A 177 -5.69 8.47 -11.52
CA THR A 177 -4.34 8.47 -10.96
C THR A 177 -3.36 7.68 -11.82
N GLN A 178 -2.14 7.50 -11.34
CA GLN A 178 -1.07 6.78 -12.00
C GLN A 178 -0.72 5.50 -11.25
N VAL A 179 -0.18 4.51 -11.98
CA VAL A 179 0.29 3.23 -11.44
C VAL A 179 1.80 3.28 -11.27
N MET A 180 2.28 3.09 -10.03
CA MET A 180 3.66 2.79 -9.72
C MET A 180 3.84 1.27 -9.66
N TYR A 181 4.87 0.75 -10.30
CA TYR A 181 5.11 -0.69 -10.37
C TYR A 181 6.59 -1.04 -10.20
N GLU A 182 6.89 -2.28 -9.81
CA GLU A 182 8.26 -2.80 -9.84
C GLU A 182 8.71 -2.95 -11.29
N ASN A 183 9.65 -2.11 -11.74
CA ASN A 183 10.03 -2.02 -13.16
C ASN A 183 11.00 -3.10 -13.64
N GLU A 184 11.23 -4.12 -12.85
CA GLU A 184 11.97 -5.33 -13.26
C GLU A 184 11.20 -6.19 -14.27
N VAL A 185 9.90 -5.89 -14.48
CA VAL A 185 9.01 -6.54 -15.45
C VAL A 185 8.77 -5.57 -16.63
N PRO A 186 9.50 -5.72 -17.75
CA PRO A 186 9.50 -4.75 -18.84
C PRO A 186 8.19 -4.70 -19.64
N ASP A 187 7.39 -5.75 -19.61
CA ASP A 187 6.12 -5.86 -20.35
C ASP A 187 5.07 -4.88 -19.85
N VAL A 188 5.08 -4.47 -18.57
CA VAL A 188 4.19 -3.43 -18.07
C VAL A 188 4.33 -2.16 -18.90
N LYS A 189 5.54 -1.61 -19.04
CA LYS A 189 5.79 -0.42 -19.85
C LYS A 189 5.42 -0.64 -21.31
N THR A 190 5.77 -1.79 -21.86
CA THR A 190 5.48 -2.17 -23.26
C THR A 190 3.98 -2.19 -23.52
N TYR A 191 3.19 -2.76 -22.63
CA TYR A 191 1.74 -2.77 -22.69
C TYR A 191 1.17 -1.33 -22.78
N PHE A 192 1.50 -0.48 -21.81
CA PHE A 192 1.01 0.91 -21.77
C PHE A 192 1.51 1.75 -22.96
N GLN A 193 2.74 1.50 -23.45
CA GLN A 193 3.29 2.18 -24.62
C GLN A 193 2.54 1.81 -25.88
N ARG A 194 2.28 0.52 -26.11
CA ARG A 194 1.52 0.01 -27.26
C ARG A 194 0.11 0.59 -27.31
N ARG A 195 -0.50 0.82 -26.15
CA ARG A 195 -1.83 1.43 -26.01
C ARG A 195 -1.82 2.96 -25.99
N LYS A 196 -0.65 3.59 -26.08
CA LYS A 196 -0.46 5.07 -25.97
C LYS A 196 -0.92 5.65 -24.62
N LEU A 197 -0.78 4.90 -23.55
CA LEU A 197 -1.26 5.23 -22.19
C LEU A 197 -0.11 5.37 -21.18
N LEU A 198 1.11 5.70 -21.63
CA LEU A 198 2.26 5.90 -20.72
C LEU A 198 2.00 6.96 -19.64
N SER A 199 1.10 7.92 -19.89
CA SER A 199 0.71 8.92 -18.89
C SER A 199 0.00 8.35 -17.67
N LEU A 200 -0.49 7.10 -17.74
CA LEU A 200 -1.07 6.38 -16.61
C LEU A 200 -0.02 5.67 -15.76
N LEU A 201 1.25 5.67 -16.16
CA LEU A 201 2.33 5.13 -15.34
C LEU A 201 3.01 6.26 -14.54
N ALA A 202 3.29 5.99 -13.28
CA ALA A 202 4.05 6.89 -12.42
C ALA A 202 5.54 6.84 -12.77
N LEU A 203 6.20 8.00 -12.67
CA LEU A 203 7.64 8.08 -12.77
C LEU A 203 8.30 7.58 -11.49
N GLN A 204 9.56 7.19 -11.60
CA GLN A 204 10.38 6.76 -10.48
C GLN A 204 10.35 7.79 -9.32
N PRO A 205 10.23 7.35 -8.06
CA PRO A 205 10.19 8.25 -6.90
C PRO A 205 11.61 8.70 -6.53
N ASP A 206 12.15 9.68 -7.24
CA ASP A 206 13.55 10.12 -7.12
C ASP A 206 13.89 10.66 -5.73
N GLY A 207 12.96 11.34 -5.05
CA GLY A 207 13.15 11.84 -3.69
C GLY A 207 13.26 10.72 -2.67
N VAL A 208 12.39 9.69 -2.77
CA VAL A 208 12.44 8.48 -1.93
C VAL A 208 13.77 7.76 -2.16
N ILE A 209 14.17 7.58 -3.42
CA ILE A 209 15.44 6.92 -3.78
C ILE A 209 16.61 7.70 -3.23
N SER A 210 16.64 9.02 -3.40
CA SER A 210 17.71 9.89 -2.91
C SER A 210 17.86 9.82 -1.38
N LYS A 211 16.74 9.75 -0.64
CA LYS A 211 16.77 9.56 0.82
C LYS A 211 17.27 8.18 1.22
N ALA A 212 16.83 7.12 0.53
CA ALA A 212 17.18 5.74 0.87
C ALA A 212 18.62 5.37 0.48
N VAL A 213 19.08 5.80 -0.70
CA VAL A 213 20.37 5.38 -1.29
C VAL A 213 21.43 6.47 -1.24
N LYS A 214 21.09 7.67 -0.73
CA LYS A 214 21.96 8.85 -0.67
C LYS A 214 22.56 9.25 -2.04
N LYS A 215 21.81 9.04 -3.11
CA LYS A 215 22.14 9.44 -4.48
C LYS A 215 21.17 10.49 -4.97
N SER A 216 21.66 11.58 -5.50
CA SER A 216 20.85 12.55 -6.24
C SER A 216 20.85 12.14 -7.72
N THR A 217 19.77 11.59 -8.18
CA THR A 217 19.58 11.21 -9.60
C THR A 217 18.14 11.49 -9.98
N VAL A 218 17.95 12.42 -10.92
CA VAL A 218 16.64 12.63 -11.54
C VAL A 218 16.54 11.68 -12.73
N SER A 219 15.54 10.83 -12.73
CA SER A 219 15.31 9.85 -13.80
C SER A 219 13.89 9.97 -14.33
N ARG A 220 13.76 9.94 -15.66
CA ARG A 220 12.46 9.84 -16.35
C ARG A 220 12.07 8.39 -16.65
N ILE A 221 12.40 7.49 -15.72
CA ILE A 221 12.06 6.07 -15.83
C ILE A 221 10.67 5.87 -15.19
N TYR A 222 9.84 5.05 -15.83
CA TYR A 222 8.55 4.64 -15.26
C TYR A 222 8.74 3.48 -14.29
N GLY A 223 7.99 3.52 -13.19
CA GLY A 223 8.07 2.51 -12.14
C GLY A 223 9.31 2.67 -11.26
N CYS A 224 9.54 1.73 -10.38
CA CYS A 224 10.64 1.74 -9.41
C CYS A 224 11.42 0.43 -9.45
N HIS A 225 12.74 0.49 -9.61
CA HIS A 225 13.60 -0.68 -9.47
C HIS A 225 13.82 -0.98 -7.99
N MET A 226 13.39 -2.16 -7.53
CA MET A 226 13.46 -2.53 -6.12
C MET A 226 14.84 -3.02 -5.74
N THR A 227 15.60 -2.20 -5.01
CA THR A 227 16.84 -2.59 -4.34
C THR A 227 16.57 -3.00 -2.89
N THR A 228 17.53 -3.68 -2.26
CA THR A 228 17.42 -4.03 -0.83
C THR A 228 17.20 -2.80 0.05
N GLN A 229 17.93 -1.70 -0.20
CA GLN A 229 17.76 -0.45 0.57
C GLN A 229 16.38 0.17 0.39
N LEU A 230 15.81 0.10 -0.81
CA LEU A 230 14.47 0.62 -1.08
C LEU A 230 13.41 -0.27 -0.43
N ARG A 231 13.59 -1.58 -0.46
CA ARG A 231 12.70 -2.50 0.27
C ARG A 231 12.71 -2.21 1.76
N ASP A 232 13.89 -2.02 2.35
CA ASP A 232 14.05 -1.63 3.77
C ASP A 232 13.31 -0.33 4.08
N ALA A 233 13.42 0.66 3.21
CA ALA A 233 12.72 1.93 3.36
C ALA A 233 11.20 1.75 3.24
N GLY A 234 10.72 0.98 2.26
CA GLY A 234 9.31 0.67 2.05
C GLY A 234 8.69 -0.06 3.23
N GLU A 235 9.35 -1.09 3.74
CA GLU A 235 8.94 -1.82 4.94
C GLU A 235 8.81 -0.89 6.16
N LYS A 236 9.79 0.00 6.34
CA LYS A 236 9.76 1.00 7.41
C LYS A 236 8.58 1.96 7.25
N TYR A 237 8.34 2.47 6.05
CA TYR A 237 7.21 3.37 5.78
C TYR A 237 5.87 2.68 6.05
N ILE A 238 5.71 1.40 5.65
CA ILE A 238 4.51 0.62 5.98
C ILE A 238 4.36 0.48 7.49
N LYS A 239 5.44 0.12 8.22
CA LYS A 239 5.39 0.01 9.68
C LYS A 239 4.97 1.31 10.35
N ASP A 240 5.57 2.43 9.95
CA ASP A 240 5.26 3.74 10.50
C ASP A 240 3.80 4.13 10.21
N TRP A 241 3.30 3.84 8.99
CA TRP A 241 1.91 4.02 8.62
C TRP A 241 0.95 3.15 9.44
N LEU A 242 1.24 1.85 9.63
CA LEU A 242 0.42 0.93 10.41
C LEU A 242 0.19 1.41 11.85
N LEU A 243 1.22 1.99 12.46
CA LEU A 243 1.21 2.46 13.85
C LEU A 243 0.71 3.89 14.02
N GLN A 244 0.42 4.60 12.95
CA GLN A 244 -0.08 5.96 13.01
C GLN A 244 -1.49 5.98 13.62
N ILE A 245 -1.69 6.77 14.67
CA ILE A 245 -2.99 7.01 15.29
C ILE A 245 -3.83 7.89 14.33
N CYS A 246 -5.01 7.42 13.97
CA CYS A 246 -5.93 8.14 13.09
C CYS A 246 -7.14 8.73 13.81
N GLU A 247 -7.56 8.13 14.91
CA GLU A 247 -8.67 8.59 15.73
C GLU A 247 -8.59 7.97 17.14
N TYR A 248 -9.51 8.34 18.01
CA TYR A 248 -9.74 7.70 19.30
C TYR A 248 -11.17 7.15 19.33
N ASP A 249 -11.34 5.96 19.91
CA ASP A 249 -12.67 5.37 20.07
C ASP A 249 -13.47 6.04 21.21
N GLU A 250 -14.71 5.58 21.41
CA GLU A 250 -15.61 6.11 22.45
C GLU A 250 -15.05 5.94 23.88
N GLU A 251 -14.13 5.00 24.08
CA GLU A 251 -13.47 4.76 25.36
C GLU A 251 -12.14 5.53 25.50
N GLY A 252 -11.77 6.35 24.49
CA GLY A 252 -10.54 7.13 24.45
C GLY A 252 -9.29 6.29 24.12
N LYS A 253 -9.44 5.08 23.58
CA LYS A 253 -8.32 4.24 23.12
C LYS A 253 -7.88 4.69 21.72
N PRO A 254 -6.58 4.72 21.44
CA PRO A 254 -6.07 5.07 20.12
C PRO A 254 -6.46 4.02 19.07
N VAL A 255 -7.02 4.47 17.96
CA VAL A 255 -7.28 3.67 16.76
C VAL A 255 -6.15 3.95 15.77
N MET A 256 -5.36 2.92 15.47
CA MET A 256 -4.26 3.01 14.52
C MET A 256 -4.72 2.71 13.08
N ARG A 257 -3.92 3.07 12.09
CA ARG A 257 -4.22 2.77 10.67
C ARG A 257 -4.41 1.27 10.45
N LEU A 258 -3.64 0.42 11.10
CA LEU A 258 -3.79 -1.04 11.00
C LEU A 258 -5.22 -1.50 11.38
N ASN A 259 -5.91 -0.80 12.28
CA ASN A 259 -7.28 -1.14 12.70
C ASN A 259 -8.34 -0.82 11.61
N LYS A 260 -7.94 -0.11 10.55
CA LYS A 260 -8.77 0.17 9.37
C LYS A 260 -8.49 -0.77 8.19
N ILE A 261 -7.61 -1.75 8.34
CA ILE A 261 -7.35 -2.76 7.33
C ILE A 261 -8.37 -3.88 7.49
N TYR A 262 -9.14 -4.13 6.42
CA TYR A 262 -10.19 -5.17 6.40
C TYR A 262 -9.83 -6.34 5.47
N ASN A 263 -8.78 -6.24 4.66
CA ASN A 263 -8.34 -7.29 3.76
C ASN A 263 -7.58 -8.38 4.52
N LEU A 264 -8.12 -9.61 4.55
CA LEU A 264 -7.52 -10.73 5.27
C LEU A 264 -6.18 -11.15 4.67
N ARG A 265 -6.04 -11.15 3.34
CA ARG A 265 -4.79 -11.52 2.66
C ARG A 265 -3.65 -10.56 3.06
N LEU A 266 -3.89 -9.25 3.03
CA LEU A 266 -2.88 -8.28 3.46
C LEU A 266 -2.50 -8.46 4.94
N LEU A 267 -3.48 -8.70 5.81
CA LEU A 267 -3.21 -8.96 7.23
C LEU A 267 -2.38 -10.23 7.41
N ASP A 268 -2.68 -11.31 6.68
CA ASP A 268 -1.91 -12.56 6.73
C ASP A 268 -0.49 -12.38 6.19
N GLU A 269 -0.30 -11.61 5.12
CA GLU A 269 1.03 -11.28 4.60
C GLU A 269 1.85 -10.48 5.63
N LEU A 270 1.26 -9.44 6.25
CA LEU A 270 1.94 -8.63 7.26
C LEU A 270 2.32 -9.45 8.49
N ILE A 271 1.44 -10.36 8.94
CA ILE A 271 1.70 -11.24 10.10
C ILE A 271 2.79 -12.25 9.78
N GLY A 272 2.74 -12.86 8.60
CA GLY A 272 3.64 -13.92 8.15
C GLY A 272 4.91 -13.42 7.46
N TYR A 273 5.13 -12.09 7.40
CA TYR A 273 6.21 -11.51 6.63
C TYR A 273 7.59 -12.05 7.06
N ASP A 274 8.30 -12.60 6.09
CA ASP A 274 9.71 -12.99 6.22
C ASP A 274 10.53 -12.26 5.15
N ARG A 275 11.41 -11.39 5.59
CA ARG A 275 12.26 -10.58 4.73
C ARG A 275 13.15 -11.41 3.81
N LEU A 276 13.57 -12.59 4.23
CA LEU A 276 14.38 -13.50 3.39
C LEU A 276 13.58 -14.09 2.23
N GLN A 277 12.25 -14.03 2.30
CA GLN A 277 11.31 -14.52 1.29
C GLN A 277 10.39 -13.40 0.79
N ALA A 278 10.86 -12.16 0.75
CA ALA A 278 10.05 -10.97 0.48
C ALA A 278 9.26 -11.04 -0.85
N THR A 279 9.74 -11.78 -1.83
CA THR A 279 9.07 -11.98 -3.13
C THR A 279 7.81 -12.86 -3.08
N ARG A 280 7.44 -13.39 -1.91
CA ARG A 280 6.21 -14.18 -1.70
C ARG A 280 5.02 -13.33 -1.23
N TYR A 281 5.24 -12.04 -0.99
CA TYR A 281 4.27 -11.14 -0.37
C TYR A 281 3.83 -10.09 -1.36
N ASP A 282 2.99 -10.52 -2.32
CA ASP A 282 2.58 -9.73 -3.49
C ASP A 282 1.84 -8.44 -3.09
N VAL A 283 0.96 -8.51 -2.05
CA VAL A 283 0.20 -7.34 -1.60
C VAL A 283 1.09 -6.34 -0.87
N ILE A 284 2.08 -6.82 -0.09
CA ILE A 284 3.06 -5.94 0.57
C ILE A 284 3.92 -5.24 -0.49
N SER A 285 4.37 -5.96 -1.54
CA SER A 285 5.14 -5.37 -2.63
C SER A 285 4.34 -4.27 -3.34
N ALA A 286 3.08 -4.53 -3.68
CA ALA A 286 2.20 -3.51 -4.26
C ALA A 286 1.96 -2.34 -3.30
N LEU A 287 1.79 -2.60 -2.00
CA LEU A 287 1.62 -1.54 -0.99
C LEU A 287 2.86 -0.65 -0.89
N ILE A 288 4.07 -1.21 -0.96
CA ILE A 288 5.32 -0.43 -1.00
C ILE A 288 5.30 0.55 -2.18
N MET A 289 4.89 0.10 -3.38
CA MET A 289 4.79 0.95 -4.56
C MET A 289 3.79 2.10 -4.38
N ALA A 290 2.64 1.85 -3.72
CA ALA A 290 1.68 2.90 -3.41
C ALA A 290 2.24 3.90 -2.38
N ILE A 291 2.86 3.40 -1.30
CA ILE A 291 3.43 4.22 -0.22
C ILE A 291 4.60 5.07 -0.72
N PHE A 292 5.41 4.59 -1.67
CA PHE A 292 6.48 5.40 -2.27
C PHE A 292 5.93 6.65 -2.96
N GLN A 293 4.79 6.58 -3.65
CA GLN A 293 4.16 7.76 -4.24
C GLN A 293 3.66 8.74 -3.16
N VAL A 294 3.17 8.23 -2.03
CA VAL A 294 2.77 9.06 -0.88
C VAL A 294 3.98 9.78 -0.29
N GLN A 295 5.08 9.05 -0.08
CA GLN A 295 6.30 9.59 0.49
C GLN A 295 6.98 10.62 -0.44
N GLU A 296 6.95 10.39 -1.76
CA GLU A 296 7.46 11.35 -2.75
C GLU A 296 6.75 12.69 -2.63
N GLU A 297 5.43 12.73 -2.53
CA GLU A 297 4.68 13.97 -2.34
C GLU A 297 5.01 14.69 -1.02
N TYR A 298 5.29 13.97 0.05
CA TYR A 298 5.73 14.59 1.31
C TYR A 298 7.11 15.22 1.16
N ILE A 299 8.01 14.54 0.45
CA ILE A 299 9.37 15.04 0.19
C ILE A 299 9.32 16.30 -0.67
N ASP A 300 8.52 16.30 -1.74
CA ASP A 300 8.37 17.44 -2.64
C ASP A 300 7.82 18.67 -1.88
N LYS A 301 6.79 18.49 -1.06
CA LYS A 301 6.24 19.55 -0.21
C LYS A 301 7.27 20.11 0.78
N GLU A 302 8.08 19.24 1.41
CA GLU A 302 9.17 19.70 2.30
C GLU A 302 10.22 20.54 1.56
N PHE A 303 10.53 20.21 0.31
CA PHE A 303 11.45 20.98 -0.51
C PHE A 303 10.87 22.34 -0.91
N GLU A 304 9.59 22.39 -1.31
CA GLU A 304 8.89 23.63 -1.65
C GLU A 304 8.85 24.57 -0.44
N ASP A 305 8.42 24.09 0.73
CA ASP A 305 8.37 24.87 1.97
C ASP A 305 9.73 25.43 2.38
N LYS A 306 10.80 24.64 2.23
CA LYS A 306 12.17 25.08 2.52
C LYS A 306 12.65 26.14 1.51
N SER A 307 12.31 25.96 0.23
CA SER A 307 12.61 26.92 -0.84
C SER A 307 11.94 28.27 -0.58
N ASP A 308 10.66 28.28 -0.24
CA ASP A 308 9.90 29.50 0.02
C ASP A 308 10.34 30.20 1.30
N LYS A 309 10.66 29.47 2.36
CA LYS A 309 11.28 30.04 3.57
C LYS A 309 12.64 30.67 3.30
N ASN A 310 13.44 30.06 2.41
CA ASN A 310 14.74 30.63 2.01
C ASN A 310 14.59 31.88 1.13
N LYS A 311 13.63 31.89 0.19
CA LYS A 311 13.27 33.08 -0.60
C LYS A 311 12.78 34.21 0.31
N GLY A 312 11.91 33.93 1.28
CA GLY A 312 11.45 34.90 2.27
C GLY A 312 12.57 35.47 3.11
N LYS A 313 13.53 34.65 3.58
CA LYS A 313 14.72 35.11 4.30
C LYS A 313 15.64 35.96 3.43
N SER A 314 15.84 35.62 2.16
CA SER A 314 16.62 36.38 1.19
C SER A 314 15.99 37.74 0.90
N LEU A 315 14.65 37.79 0.69
CA LEU A 315 13.92 39.05 0.50
C LEU A 315 13.97 39.92 1.75
N LEU A 316 13.80 39.35 2.95
CA LEU A 316 13.90 40.09 4.21
C LEU A 316 15.31 40.66 4.43
N LYS A 317 16.37 39.92 4.05
CA LYS A 317 17.75 40.36 4.11
C LYS A 317 18.00 41.49 3.11
N ALA A 318 17.48 41.38 1.88
CA ALA A 318 17.57 42.43 0.88
C ALA A 318 16.79 43.69 1.32
N TYR A 319 15.60 43.54 1.89
CA TYR A 319 14.81 44.65 2.43
C TYR A 319 15.53 45.37 3.61
N LYS A 320 16.11 44.59 4.54
CA LYS A 320 16.89 45.19 5.64
C LYS A 320 18.14 45.92 5.16
N SER A 321 18.81 45.45 4.10
CA SER A 321 19.96 46.14 3.51
C SER A 321 19.59 47.45 2.78
N LEU A 322 18.36 47.59 2.32
CA LEU A 322 17.81 48.78 1.72
C LEU A 322 17.39 49.86 2.75
N LEU A 323 17.06 49.44 3.97
CA LEU A 323 16.59 50.31 5.04
C LEU A 323 17.70 50.67 6.04
N GLY A 324 18.85 50.03 5.99
CA GLY A 324 19.96 50.17 6.93
C GLY A 324 21.24 50.72 6.29
N GLY A 325 21.13 51.43 5.17
CA GLY A 325 22.19 52.20 4.54
C GLY A 325 22.10 53.66 4.93
#